data_556615ba797d59a76825772f6ba36378
#
_entry.id   556615ba797d59a76825772f6ba36378
#
_cell.length_a   1.000
_cell.length_b   1.000
_cell.length_c   1.000
_cell.angle_alpha   90.00
_cell.angle_beta   90.00
_cell.angle_gamma   90.00
#
_symmetry.space_group_name_H-M   'P 1'
#
loop_
_entity.id
_entity.type
_entity.pdbx_description
1 polymer ?
#
loop_
_entity_poly.entity_id
_entity_poly.type
_entity_poly.pdbx_seq_one_letter_code
_entity_poly.pdbx_strand_id
1 'polypeptide(L)'
;MTDLDAAALRTVGPGDAIPNDFVVPYYLDDRKLRISVARVADRLYAFDDLCTCGERACPLSGGLLTGTTIMCQCHGSRFDIATGAVINGPATDPLTVYAVQDVDGSVQIQA
;
A
#
# COMPACT_ATOMS: atom_id res chain seq x y z
N MET A 1 14.37 -6.14 -20.03
CA MET A 1 14.13 -5.88 -19.58
C MET A 1 14.18 -5.76 -18.31
N THR A 2 14.67 -6.19 -17.68
CA THR A 2 14.90 -6.08 -16.33
C THR A 2 15.38 -4.75 -15.87
N ASP A 3 15.91 -3.95 -16.75
CA ASP A 3 16.34 -2.61 -16.41
C ASP A 3 15.21 -1.74 -15.93
N LEU A 4 14.01 -1.98 -16.45
CA LEU A 4 12.86 -1.24 -16.00
C LEU A 4 12.55 -1.49 -14.53
N ASP A 5 12.71 -2.75 -14.11
CA ASP A 5 12.44 -3.09 -12.73
C ASP A 5 13.43 -2.42 -11.79
N ALA A 6 14.70 -2.44 -12.15
CA ALA A 6 15.72 -1.80 -11.35
C ALA A 6 15.51 -0.28 -11.29
N ALA A 7 15.13 0.32 -12.42
CA ALA A 7 14.90 1.75 -12.47
C ALA A 7 13.67 2.17 -11.67
N ALA A 8 12.73 1.26 -11.51
CA ALA A 8 11.50 1.56 -10.76
C ALA A 8 11.64 1.34 -9.26
N LEU A 9 12.75 0.77 -8.82
CA LEU A 9 12.96 0.47 -7.42
C LEU A 9 13.30 1.74 -6.65
N ARG A 10 12.57 1.99 -5.56
CA ARG A 10 12.71 3.23 -4.79
C ARG A 10 12.79 2.95 -3.32
N THR A 11 13.71 3.62 -2.65
CA THR A 11 13.81 3.59 -1.19
C THR A 11 12.89 4.67 -0.64
N VAL A 12 11.93 4.29 0.20
CA VAL A 12 10.96 5.24 0.73
C VAL A 12 11.21 5.62 2.18
N GLY A 13 11.90 4.78 2.95
CA GLY A 13 12.21 5.13 4.32
C GLY A 13 12.74 3.94 5.11
N PRO A 14 13.02 4.15 6.39
CA PRO A 14 13.53 3.07 7.22
C PRO A 14 12.45 2.04 7.53
N GLY A 15 12.87 0.78 7.62
CA GLY A 15 11.94 -0.32 7.90
C GLY A 15 11.34 -0.25 9.29
N ASP A 16 12.07 0.26 10.26
CA ASP A 16 11.57 0.33 11.62
C ASP A 16 10.53 1.45 11.82
N ALA A 17 10.29 2.27 10.80
CA ALA A 17 9.18 3.22 10.85
C ALA A 17 7.82 2.54 10.67
N ILE A 18 7.80 1.27 10.29
CA ILE A 18 6.56 0.54 10.04
C ILE A 18 6.51 -0.69 10.95
N PRO A 19 6.00 -0.52 12.18
CA PRO A 19 5.82 -1.68 13.07
C PRO A 19 4.73 -2.62 12.54
N ASN A 20 4.67 -3.84 13.08
CA ASN A 20 3.60 -4.77 12.74
C ASN A 20 2.24 -4.15 13.01
N ASP A 21 1.31 -4.39 12.11
CA ASP A 21 -0.08 -3.93 12.17
C ASP A 21 -0.24 -2.43 11.99
N PHE A 22 0.77 -1.78 11.39
CA PHE A 22 0.71 -0.36 11.07
C PHE A 22 0.78 -0.15 9.58
N VAL A 23 0.22 0.98 9.13
CA VAL A 23 0.23 1.42 7.75
C VAL A 23 0.83 2.82 7.70
N VAL A 24 1.82 3.02 6.84
CA VAL A 24 2.49 4.32 6.69
C VAL A 24 2.40 4.74 5.24
N PRO A 25 1.90 5.94 4.94
CA PRO A 25 1.82 6.41 3.56
C PRO A 25 3.11 7.09 3.14
N TYR A 26 3.42 6.96 1.86
CA TYR A 26 4.56 7.63 1.23
C TYR A 26 4.11 8.24 -0.08
N TYR A 27 4.60 9.43 -0.38
CA TYR A 27 4.26 10.10 -1.62
C TYR A 27 5.47 10.09 -2.55
N LEU A 28 5.26 9.57 -3.77
CA LEU A 28 6.29 9.56 -4.80
C LEU A 28 6.05 10.73 -5.73
N ASP A 29 6.78 11.81 -5.51
CA ASP A 29 6.52 13.09 -6.16
C ASP A 29 6.69 13.01 -7.68
N ASP A 30 7.72 12.30 -8.13
CA ASP A 30 8.00 12.17 -9.55
C ASP A 30 6.98 11.32 -10.29
N ARG A 31 6.26 10.48 -9.59
CA ARG A 31 5.24 9.62 -10.18
C ARG A 31 3.84 10.09 -9.82
N LYS A 32 3.70 11.07 -8.95
CA LYS A 32 2.42 11.54 -8.45
C LYS A 32 1.59 10.40 -7.86
N LEU A 33 2.26 9.50 -7.16
CA LEU A 33 1.63 8.35 -6.54
C LEU A 33 1.73 8.44 -5.03
N ARG A 34 0.65 8.09 -4.37
CA ARG A 34 0.64 7.96 -2.92
C ARG A 34 0.45 6.49 -2.59
N ILE A 35 1.46 5.90 -1.97
CA ILE A 35 1.51 4.46 -1.72
C ILE A 35 1.59 4.24 -0.22
N SER A 36 0.79 3.31 0.28
CA SER A 36 0.85 2.89 1.67
C SER A 36 1.66 1.61 1.78
N VAL A 37 2.44 1.52 2.84
CA VAL A 37 3.18 0.31 3.17
C VAL A 37 2.71 -0.16 4.53
N ALA A 38 2.32 -1.42 4.62
CA ALA A 38 1.87 -2.03 5.86
C ALA A 38 2.80 -3.18 6.23
N ARG A 39 2.94 -3.44 7.53
CA ARG A 39 3.67 -4.61 8.00
C ARG A 39 2.69 -5.48 8.78
N VAL A 40 2.60 -6.75 8.38
CA VAL A 40 1.73 -7.72 9.04
C VAL A 40 2.52 -9.01 9.19
N ALA A 41 2.64 -9.52 10.40
CA ALA A 41 3.39 -10.75 10.70
C ALA A 41 4.79 -10.69 10.09
N ASP A 42 5.47 -9.56 10.26
CA ASP A 42 6.83 -9.30 9.79
C ASP A 42 6.97 -9.24 8.26
N ARG A 43 5.85 -9.20 7.54
CA ARG A 43 5.85 -9.06 6.09
C ARG A 43 5.40 -7.67 5.69
N LEU A 44 6.02 -7.14 4.64
CA LEU A 44 5.65 -5.84 4.10
C LEU A 44 4.70 -6.00 2.92
N TYR A 45 3.76 -5.08 2.82
CA TYR A 45 2.81 -5.00 1.72
C TYR A 45 2.72 -3.55 1.27
N ALA A 46 2.71 -3.31 -0.03
CA ALA A 46 2.61 -1.97 -0.58
C ALA A 46 1.43 -1.89 -1.54
N PHE A 47 0.63 -0.86 -1.41
CA PHE A 47 -0.58 -0.71 -2.20
C PHE A 47 -0.91 0.77 -2.33
N ASP A 48 -1.71 1.11 -3.33
CA ASP A 48 -2.17 2.48 -3.51
C ASP A 48 -2.89 2.95 -2.24
N ASP A 49 -2.57 4.14 -1.79
CA ASP A 49 -3.17 4.69 -0.58
C ASP A 49 -4.59 5.18 -0.80
N LEU A 50 -5.00 5.38 -2.05
CA LEU A 50 -6.31 5.94 -2.35
C LEU A 50 -7.31 4.84 -2.65
N CYS A 51 -8.45 4.89 -1.97
CA CYS A 51 -9.52 3.93 -2.16
C CYS A 51 -10.13 4.10 -3.54
N THR A 52 -10.52 2.98 -4.15
CA THR A 52 -11.20 2.99 -5.45
C THR A 52 -12.71 3.10 -5.28
N CYS A 53 -13.19 3.42 -4.08
CA CYS A 53 -14.59 3.25 -3.71
C CYS A 53 -15.54 4.33 -4.23
N GLY A 54 -15.06 5.35 -4.91
CA GLY A 54 -15.97 6.35 -5.40
C GLY A 54 -15.29 7.60 -5.88
N GLU A 55 -16.08 8.67 -5.93
CA GLU A 55 -15.62 9.94 -6.49
C GLU A 55 -14.57 10.61 -5.61
N ARG A 56 -14.62 10.37 -4.32
CA ARG A 56 -13.66 10.93 -3.42
C ARG A 56 -12.57 9.93 -3.15
N ALA A 57 -11.35 10.38 -3.33
CA ALA A 57 -10.21 9.54 -3.02
C ALA A 57 -9.97 9.60 -1.52
N CYS A 58 -10.24 8.51 -0.82
CA CYS A 58 -10.02 8.44 0.62
C CYS A 58 -8.73 7.69 0.91
N PRO A 59 -7.86 8.26 1.76
CA PRO A 59 -6.60 7.59 2.09
C PRO A 59 -6.88 6.30 2.88
N LEU A 60 -6.38 5.18 2.37
CA LEU A 60 -6.51 3.91 3.05
C LEU A 60 -5.62 3.84 4.29
N SER A 61 -4.54 4.63 4.32
CA SER A 61 -3.69 4.69 5.51
C SER A 61 -4.40 5.24 6.72
N GLY A 62 -5.51 5.95 6.53
CA GLY A 62 -6.36 6.41 7.61
C GLY A 62 -7.46 5.43 7.96
N GLY A 63 -7.54 4.30 7.28
CA GLY A 63 -8.57 3.30 7.52
C GLY A 63 -8.16 2.30 8.59
N LEU A 64 -8.82 1.15 8.59
CA LEU A 64 -8.60 0.12 9.60
C LEU A 64 -7.93 -1.10 8.99
N LEU A 65 -6.74 -1.42 9.48
CA LEU A 65 -6.01 -2.61 9.07
C LEU A 65 -6.32 -3.74 10.04
N THR A 66 -6.78 -4.87 9.51
CA THR A 66 -7.06 -6.07 10.30
C THR A 66 -6.45 -7.24 9.56
N GLY A 67 -5.34 -7.80 10.08
CA GLY A 67 -4.59 -8.80 9.34
C GLY A 67 -4.16 -8.21 8.02
N THR A 68 -4.43 -8.89 6.90
CA THR A 68 -4.10 -8.41 5.57
C THR A 68 -5.28 -7.74 4.87
N THR A 69 -6.28 -7.30 5.63
CA THR A 69 -7.43 -6.59 5.10
C THR A 69 -7.39 -5.13 5.54
N ILE A 70 -7.57 -4.21 4.60
CA ILE A 70 -7.66 -2.78 4.92
C ILE A 70 -9.07 -2.30 4.58
N MET A 71 -9.69 -1.56 5.52
CA MET A 71 -11.03 -1.02 5.32
C MET A 71 -10.94 0.47 5.13
N CYS A 72 -11.56 0.95 4.05
CA CYS A 72 -11.66 2.38 3.76
C CYS A 72 -12.62 3.02 4.77
N GLN A 73 -12.17 4.11 5.41
CA GLN A 73 -12.98 4.77 6.43
C GLN A 73 -14.16 5.55 5.86
N CYS A 74 -14.16 5.82 4.56
CA CYS A 74 -15.23 6.62 3.97
C CYS A 74 -16.52 5.83 3.79
N HIS A 75 -16.44 4.64 3.19
CA HIS A 75 -17.64 3.87 2.87
C HIS A 75 -17.55 2.40 3.27
N GLY A 76 -16.48 2.01 3.95
CA GLY A 76 -16.36 0.66 4.47
C GLY A 76 -15.90 -0.38 3.47
N SER A 77 -15.44 0.02 2.28
CA SER A 77 -14.88 -0.93 1.32
C SER A 77 -13.67 -1.63 1.91
N ARG A 78 -13.53 -2.92 1.65
CA ARG A 78 -12.42 -3.71 2.18
C ARG A 78 -11.64 -4.34 1.05
N PHE A 79 -10.33 -4.37 1.23
CA PHE A 79 -9.41 -4.89 0.23
C PHE A 79 -8.39 -5.80 0.88
N ASP A 80 -7.97 -6.82 0.13
CA ASP A 80 -6.83 -7.65 0.50
C ASP A 80 -5.57 -6.91 0.07
N ILE A 81 -4.72 -6.53 1.01
CA ILE A 81 -3.53 -5.76 0.67
C ILE A 81 -2.43 -6.59 0.01
N ALA A 82 -2.52 -7.91 0.08
CA ALA A 82 -1.54 -8.77 -0.58
C ALA A 82 -1.80 -8.86 -2.09
N THR A 83 -3.06 -8.82 -2.50
CA THR A 83 -3.44 -9.00 -3.91
C THR A 83 -4.11 -7.77 -4.50
N GLY A 84 -4.64 -6.90 -3.65
CA GLY A 84 -5.44 -5.76 -4.10
C GLY A 84 -6.90 -6.08 -4.32
N ALA A 85 -7.30 -7.33 -4.11
CA ALA A 85 -8.66 -7.76 -4.44
C ALA A 85 -9.69 -7.06 -3.54
N VAL A 86 -10.83 -6.71 -4.12
CA VAL A 86 -11.95 -6.18 -3.35
C VAL A 86 -12.58 -7.32 -2.57
N ILE A 87 -12.68 -7.17 -1.24
CA ILE A 87 -13.33 -8.15 -0.40
C ILE A 87 -14.81 -7.82 -0.28
N ASN A 88 -15.14 -6.54 -0.05
CA ASN A 88 -16.52 -6.10 -0.12
C ASN A 88 -16.57 -4.63 -0.50
N GLY A 89 -17.67 -4.26 -1.17
CA GLY A 89 -17.91 -2.94 -1.69
C GLY A 89 -18.25 -1.92 -0.63
N PRO A 90 -18.55 -0.71 -1.08
CA PRO A 90 -19.02 -0.36 -2.45
C PRO A 90 -17.94 -0.32 -3.55
N ALA A 91 -16.67 -0.40 -3.24
CA ALA A 91 -15.64 -0.43 -4.28
C ALA A 91 -15.79 -1.67 -5.16
N THR A 92 -15.57 -1.50 -6.47
CA THR A 92 -15.61 -2.61 -7.42
C THR A 92 -14.27 -2.84 -8.09
N ASP A 93 -13.38 -1.86 -8.05
CA ASP A 93 -12.06 -1.95 -8.67
C ASP A 93 -11.02 -2.36 -7.64
N PRO A 94 -10.12 -3.29 -7.98
CA PRO A 94 -9.07 -3.69 -7.05
C PRO A 94 -8.06 -2.57 -6.86
N LEU A 95 -7.30 -2.66 -5.78
CA LEU A 95 -6.18 -1.77 -5.53
C LEU A 95 -5.00 -2.21 -6.38
N THR A 96 -4.19 -1.25 -6.81
CA THR A 96 -2.88 -1.58 -7.35
C THR A 96 -1.96 -1.91 -6.19
N VAL A 97 -1.27 -3.04 -6.28
CA VAL A 97 -0.29 -3.45 -5.28
C VAL A 97 1.10 -3.42 -5.92
N TYR A 98 2.10 -3.23 -5.08
CA TYR A 98 3.48 -3.06 -5.54
C TYR A 98 4.38 -4.04 -4.81
N ALA A 99 5.44 -4.48 -5.49
CA ALA A 99 6.45 -5.29 -4.84
C ALA A 99 7.17 -4.42 -3.81
N VAL A 100 7.44 -4.98 -2.64
CA VAL A 100 8.07 -4.25 -1.55
C VAL A 100 8.99 -5.20 -0.80
N GLN A 101 10.11 -4.66 -0.32
CA GLN A 101 11.07 -5.44 0.45
C GLN A 101 11.81 -4.53 1.42
N ASP A 102 12.33 -5.15 2.48
CA ASP A 102 13.21 -4.49 3.43
C ASP A 102 14.62 -4.94 3.10
N VAL A 103 15.46 -4.00 2.70
CA VAL A 103 16.85 -4.28 2.34
C VAL A 103 17.74 -3.51 3.28
N ASP A 104 18.43 -4.24 4.16
CA ASP A 104 19.35 -3.64 5.13
C ASP A 104 18.71 -2.54 5.95
N GLY A 105 17.45 -2.75 6.35
CA GLY A 105 16.72 -1.81 7.17
C GLY A 105 16.04 -0.68 6.41
N SER A 106 16.09 -0.71 5.08
CA SER A 106 15.41 0.31 4.25
C SER A 106 14.28 -0.33 3.46
N VAL A 107 13.14 0.32 3.43
CA VAL A 107 11.98 -0.15 2.69
C VAL A 107 12.12 0.31 1.25
N GLN A 108 12.08 -0.64 0.32
CA GLN A 108 12.14 -0.37 -1.10
C GLN A 108 10.89 -0.90 -1.77
N ILE A 109 10.30 -0.08 -2.63
CA ILE A 109 9.12 -0.46 -3.40
C ILE A 109 9.43 -0.30 -4.88
N GLN A 110 8.72 -1.11 -5.68
CA GLN A 110 8.86 -1.08 -7.12
C GLN A 110 7.65 -0.37 -7.70
N ALA A 111 7.83 0.88 -8.09
CA ALA A 111 6.72 1.70 -8.56
C ALA A 111 7.13 2.72 -9.64
#